data_8e8ad1b8f1e9065871a2a9cbe5550819
#
_entry.id   8e8ad1b8f1e9065871a2a9cbe5550819
#
_cell.length_a   1.000
_cell.length_b   1.000
_cell.length_c   1.000
_cell.angle_alpha   90.00
_cell.angle_beta   90.00
_cell.angle_gamma   90.00
#
_symmetry.space_group_name_H-M   'P 1'
#
loop_
_entity.id
_entity.type
_entity.pdbx_description
1 polymer ?
#
loop_
_entity_poly.entity_id
_entity_poly.type
_entity_poly.pdbx_seq_one_letter_code
_entity_poly.pdbx_strand_id
1 'polypeptide(L)'
;MAETSAVVIASANNLSVKYGTQVVLDGATIAFTEGEHIGLVGRNGSGKSTFLQIAAGVAHADSGEFSTRRDLVTGYMPQISGLDDAATVHANILSGAQRILDLITEYERVPGDSPHSATLLDQIGEADGWNLEHRTKSLITNLHAPEPDRVVGTLSGGEKRRVALCRALLARPDFLILDE
;
A
#
# COMPACT_ATOMS: atom_id res chain seq x y z
N MET A 1 -28.88 -8.00 -19.99
CA MET A 1 -28.04 -7.49 -18.88
C MET A 1 -26.73 -8.27 -18.94
N ALA A 2 -25.63 -7.64 -19.33
CA ALA A 2 -24.35 -8.31 -19.39
C ALA A 2 -23.89 -8.56 -17.94
N GLU A 3 -23.71 -9.82 -17.54
CA GLU A 3 -22.99 -10.17 -16.31
C GLU A 3 -21.57 -9.66 -16.49
N THR A 4 -21.24 -8.57 -15.79
CA THR A 4 -19.86 -8.12 -15.66
C THR A 4 -19.15 -9.20 -14.85
N SER A 5 -18.39 -10.06 -15.50
CA SER A 5 -17.55 -11.06 -14.83
C SER A 5 -16.61 -10.32 -13.89
N ALA A 6 -16.84 -10.46 -12.59
CA ALA A 6 -16.01 -9.80 -11.57
C ALA A 6 -14.57 -10.34 -11.67
N VAL A 7 -13.62 -9.44 -11.92
CA VAL A 7 -12.20 -9.79 -12.05
C VAL A 7 -11.60 -9.96 -10.66
N VAL A 8 -11.15 -11.17 -10.33
CA VAL A 8 -10.43 -11.44 -9.08
C VAL A 8 -9.03 -10.83 -9.17
N ILE A 9 -8.71 -9.94 -8.24
CA ILE A 9 -7.41 -9.25 -8.16
C ILE A 9 -6.48 -9.84 -7.10
N ALA A 10 -7.05 -10.43 -6.04
CA ALA A 10 -6.29 -11.10 -4.98
C ALA A 10 -7.12 -12.23 -4.38
N SER A 11 -6.46 -13.23 -3.80
CA SER A 11 -7.15 -14.32 -3.09
C SER A 11 -6.30 -14.90 -1.96
N ALA A 12 -6.97 -15.23 -0.86
CA ALA A 12 -6.46 -16.07 0.21
C ALA A 12 -6.99 -17.48 0.05
N ASN A 13 -6.13 -18.48 0.10
CA ASN A 13 -6.49 -19.88 -0.02
C ASN A 13 -5.97 -20.65 1.20
N ASN A 14 -6.89 -21.06 2.07
CA ASN A 14 -6.63 -21.92 3.22
C ASN A 14 -5.53 -21.41 4.16
N LEU A 15 -5.49 -20.07 4.38
CA LEU A 15 -4.48 -19.42 5.22
C LEU A 15 -4.63 -19.83 6.68
N SER A 16 -3.54 -20.31 7.28
CA SER A 16 -3.48 -20.62 8.69
C SER A 16 -2.26 -20.01 9.35
N VAL A 17 -2.44 -19.47 10.56
CA VAL A 17 -1.38 -18.85 11.37
C VAL A 17 -1.55 -19.23 12.83
N LYS A 18 -0.45 -19.58 13.48
CA LYS A 18 -0.37 -19.88 14.91
C LYS A 18 0.75 -19.09 15.57
N TYR A 19 0.46 -18.54 16.73
CA TYR A 19 1.48 -17.96 17.61
C TYR A 19 1.62 -18.83 18.86
N GLY A 20 2.67 -19.65 18.89
CA GLY A 20 2.83 -20.67 19.92
C GLY A 20 1.68 -21.69 19.86
N THR A 21 0.88 -21.78 20.91
CA THR A 21 -0.29 -22.69 20.98
C THR A 21 -1.60 -22.04 20.50
N GLN A 22 -1.60 -20.73 20.25
CA GLN A 22 -2.82 -20.01 19.86
C GLN A 22 -2.98 -20.03 18.34
N VAL A 23 -4.09 -20.59 17.86
CA VAL A 23 -4.52 -20.49 16.47
C VAL A 23 -5.13 -19.09 16.24
N VAL A 24 -4.59 -18.32 15.29
CA VAL A 24 -5.04 -16.98 14.97
C VAL A 24 -5.84 -16.95 13.68
N LEU A 25 -5.41 -17.71 12.68
CA LEU A 25 -6.15 -17.97 11.45
C LEU A 25 -6.22 -19.49 11.25
N ASP A 26 -7.37 -20.00 10.81
CA ASP A 26 -7.60 -21.42 10.58
C ASP A 26 -8.34 -21.61 9.25
N GLY A 27 -7.58 -21.90 8.19
CA GLY A 27 -8.12 -22.18 6.87
C GLY A 27 -8.84 -21.01 6.20
N ALA A 28 -8.45 -19.77 6.48
CA ALA A 28 -9.13 -18.59 5.93
C ALA A 28 -9.05 -18.58 4.40
N THR A 29 -10.21 -18.48 3.75
CA THR A 29 -10.32 -18.47 2.28
C THR A 29 -11.27 -17.36 1.86
N ILE A 30 -10.79 -16.45 0.98
CA ILE A 30 -11.56 -15.35 0.43
C ILE A 30 -10.96 -14.90 -0.89
N ALA A 31 -11.79 -14.44 -1.83
CA ALA A 31 -11.37 -13.77 -3.05
C ALA A 31 -11.76 -12.29 -3.00
N PHE A 32 -10.92 -11.45 -3.58
CA PHE A 32 -11.14 -10.01 -3.70
C PHE A 32 -11.30 -9.66 -5.17
N THR A 33 -12.37 -8.92 -5.48
CA THR A 33 -12.69 -8.51 -6.84
C THR A 33 -12.45 -7.02 -7.06
N GLU A 34 -12.18 -6.65 -8.29
CA GLU A 34 -11.94 -5.26 -8.66
C GLU A 34 -13.17 -4.39 -8.34
N GLY A 35 -12.93 -3.22 -7.73
CA GLY A 35 -13.98 -2.27 -7.33
C GLY A 35 -14.77 -2.67 -6.08
N GLU A 36 -14.44 -3.77 -5.43
CA GLU A 36 -15.12 -4.23 -4.23
C GLU A 36 -14.61 -3.50 -2.96
N HIS A 37 -15.53 -3.26 -2.02
CA HIS A 37 -15.20 -2.71 -0.70
C HIS A 37 -15.56 -3.74 0.36
N ILE A 38 -14.54 -4.26 1.07
CA ILE A 38 -14.69 -5.31 2.06
C ILE A 38 -14.35 -4.79 3.45
N GLY A 39 -15.26 -4.97 4.41
CA GLY A 39 -15.03 -4.69 5.81
C GLY A 39 -14.71 -5.98 6.58
N LEU A 40 -13.51 -6.05 7.19
CA LEU A 40 -13.12 -7.16 8.05
C LEU A 40 -13.51 -6.86 9.50
N VAL A 41 -14.50 -7.57 10.03
CA VAL A 41 -15.03 -7.36 11.37
C VAL A 41 -14.74 -8.54 12.30
N GLY A 42 -14.55 -8.27 13.58
CA GLY A 42 -14.28 -9.30 14.58
C GLY A 42 -13.75 -8.69 15.89
N ARG A 43 -13.71 -9.52 16.94
CA ARG A 43 -13.18 -9.11 18.27
C ARG A 43 -11.68 -8.76 18.17
N ASN A 44 -11.18 -7.97 19.13
CA ASN A 44 -9.75 -7.74 19.25
C ASN A 44 -9.03 -9.08 19.51
N GLY A 45 -7.89 -9.26 18.82
CA GLY A 45 -7.15 -10.53 18.86
C GLY A 45 -7.70 -11.66 17.98
N SER A 46 -8.75 -11.42 17.16
CA SER A 46 -9.30 -12.43 16.23
C SER A 46 -8.52 -12.64 14.93
N GLY A 47 -7.32 -12.05 14.79
CA GLY A 47 -6.48 -12.24 13.62
C GLY A 47 -6.68 -11.25 12.48
N LYS A 48 -7.50 -10.19 12.63
CA LYS A 48 -7.74 -9.20 11.58
C LYS A 48 -6.44 -8.58 11.06
N SER A 49 -5.65 -7.97 11.94
CA SER A 49 -4.37 -7.36 11.56
C SER A 49 -3.38 -8.36 10.99
N THR A 50 -3.35 -9.61 11.52
CA THR A 50 -2.51 -10.68 10.97
C THR A 50 -2.91 -11.01 9.52
N PHE A 51 -4.21 -11.14 9.26
CA PHE A 51 -4.71 -11.36 7.90
C PHE A 51 -4.36 -10.20 6.96
N LEU A 52 -4.57 -8.95 7.40
CA LEU A 52 -4.25 -7.75 6.61
C LEU A 52 -2.74 -7.62 6.34
N GLN A 53 -1.89 -7.99 7.30
CA GLN A 53 -0.43 -8.01 7.12
C GLN A 53 0.00 -9.07 6.09
N ILE A 54 -0.64 -10.25 6.08
CA ILE A 54 -0.38 -11.28 5.06
C ILE A 54 -0.84 -10.79 3.70
N ALA A 55 -2.04 -10.21 3.61
CA ALA A 55 -2.57 -9.64 2.37
C ALA A 55 -1.69 -8.51 1.81
N ALA A 56 -1.04 -7.75 2.69
CA ALA A 56 -0.09 -6.69 2.34
C ALA A 56 1.33 -7.21 2.01
N GLY A 57 1.59 -8.52 2.16
CA GLY A 57 2.92 -9.10 1.97
C GLY A 57 3.95 -8.77 3.05
N VAL A 58 3.49 -8.22 4.20
CA VAL A 58 4.36 -7.84 5.34
C VAL A 58 4.60 -9.03 6.27
N ALA A 59 3.68 -9.98 6.33
CA ALA A 59 3.78 -11.19 7.10
C ALA A 59 3.53 -12.44 6.23
N HIS A 60 3.95 -13.60 6.72
CA HIS A 60 3.73 -14.89 6.05
C HIS A 60 2.76 -15.74 6.87
N ALA A 61 1.97 -16.57 6.19
CA ALA A 61 1.17 -17.60 6.81
C ALA A 61 2.03 -18.85 7.09
N ASP A 62 1.65 -19.64 8.09
CA ASP A 62 2.29 -20.93 8.36
C ASP A 62 1.91 -21.97 7.30
N SER A 63 0.69 -21.87 6.75
CA SER A 63 0.21 -22.67 5.64
C SER A 63 -0.87 -21.95 4.84
N GLY A 64 -1.14 -22.44 3.63
CA GLY A 64 -1.98 -21.76 2.67
C GLY A 64 -1.21 -20.69 1.87
N GLU A 65 -1.90 -19.96 1.03
CA GLU A 65 -1.29 -18.98 0.14
C GLU A 65 -2.18 -17.75 -0.02
N PHE A 66 -1.54 -16.56 -0.05
CA PHE A 66 -2.16 -15.33 -0.51
C PHE A 66 -1.55 -14.97 -1.87
N SER A 67 -2.39 -14.91 -2.89
CA SER A 67 -1.99 -14.64 -4.27
C SER A 67 -2.60 -13.35 -4.76
N THR A 68 -1.86 -12.59 -5.56
CA THR A 68 -2.30 -11.37 -6.21
C THR A 68 -2.15 -11.47 -7.73
N ARG A 69 -2.97 -10.74 -8.46
CA ARG A 69 -2.76 -10.53 -9.91
C ARG A 69 -1.34 -9.97 -10.13
N ARG A 70 -0.72 -10.37 -11.24
CA ARG A 70 0.57 -9.82 -11.65
C ARG A 70 0.49 -8.30 -11.74
N ASP A 71 1.54 -7.62 -11.30
CA ASP A 71 1.70 -6.17 -11.34
C ASP A 71 0.68 -5.37 -10.50
N LEU A 72 -0.06 -6.04 -9.60
CA LEU A 72 -0.99 -5.39 -8.69
C LEU A 72 -0.24 -4.45 -7.73
N VAL A 73 -0.57 -3.18 -7.74
CA VAL A 73 -0.03 -2.20 -6.79
C VAL A 73 -0.83 -2.26 -5.51
N THR A 74 -0.19 -2.71 -4.42
CA THR A 74 -0.82 -2.79 -3.10
C THR A 74 -0.41 -1.60 -2.24
N GLY A 75 -1.39 -0.89 -1.67
CA GLY A 75 -1.20 0.13 -0.63
C GLY A 75 -1.57 -0.44 0.73
N TYR A 76 -0.72 -0.23 1.74
CA TYR A 76 -0.99 -0.70 3.09
C TYR A 76 -0.83 0.41 4.12
N MET A 77 -1.85 0.60 4.93
CA MET A 77 -1.81 1.45 6.11
C MET A 77 -1.95 0.58 7.36
N PRO A 78 -0.86 0.34 8.12
CA PRO A 78 -0.90 -0.43 9.35
C PRO A 78 -1.55 0.36 10.49
N GLN A 79 -2.02 -0.33 11.51
CA GLN A 79 -2.59 0.25 12.74
C GLN A 79 -1.60 1.21 13.42
N ILE A 80 -0.32 0.83 13.47
CA ILE A 80 0.78 1.74 13.87
C ILE A 80 1.39 2.25 12.58
N SER A 81 1.34 3.55 12.34
CA SER A 81 1.61 4.18 11.05
C SER A 81 2.98 3.89 10.42
N GLY A 82 3.97 3.43 11.20
CA GLY A 82 5.33 3.15 10.71
C GLY A 82 5.96 4.33 9.97
N LEU A 83 5.62 5.55 10.37
CA LEU A 83 6.21 6.79 9.85
C LEU A 83 7.56 7.03 10.52
N ASP A 84 8.46 7.67 9.79
CA ASP A 84 9.71 8.17 10.36
C ASP A 84 9.44 9.47 11.13
N ASP A 85 9.53 9.41 12.45
CA ASP A 85 9.29 10.54 13.35
C ASP A 85 10.33 11.67 13.17
N ALA A 86 11.52 11.39 12.65
CA ALA A 86 12.56 12.39 12.40
C ALA A 86 12.39 13.11 11.06
N ALA A 87 11.65 12.51 10.14
CA ALA A 87 11.44 13.05 8.79
C ALA A 87 10.24 14.00 8.73
N THR A 88 10.15 14.77 7.66
CA THR A 88 9.02 15.65 7.38
C THR A 88 7.78 14.88 6.90
N VAL A 89 6.62 15.53 6.96
CA VAL A 89 5.37 15.05 6.37
C VAL A 89 5.57 14.70 4.90
N HIS A 90 6.18 15.61 4.13
CA HIS A 90 6.44 15.43 2.71
C HIS A 90 7.32 14.20 2.44
N ALA A 91 8.44 14.04 3.15
CA ALA A 91 9.33 12.90 2.98
C ALA A 91 8.64 11.57 3.31
N ASN A 92 7.84 11.54 4.38
CA ASN A 92 7.06 10.37 4.74
C ASN A 92 6.02 10.00 3.68
N ILE A 93 5.33 10.97 3.09
CA ILE A 93 4.36 10.71 2.03
C ILE A 93 5.05 10.19 0.78
N LEU A 94 6.14 10.83 0.34
CA LEU A 94 6.91 10.41 -0.84
C LEU A 94 7.45 8.97 -0.72
N SER A 95 7.81 8.53 0.48
CA SER A 95 8.26 7.14 0.69
C SER A 95 7.22 6.09 0.29
N GLY A 96 5.94 6.46 0.20
CA GLY A 96 4.87 5.58 -0.31
C GLY A 96 5.00 5.27 -1.80
N ALA A 97 5.75 6.07 -2.55
CA ALA A 97 6.02 5.86 -3.97
C ALA A 97 7.49 5.47 -4.23
N GLN A 98 8.16 4.81 -3.27
CA GLN A 98 9.59 4.52 -3.35
C GLN A 98 9.98 3.81 -4.65
N ARG A 99 9.20 2.83 -5.10
CA ARG A 99 9.44 2.14 -6.38
C ARG A 99 9.50 3.11 -7.56
N ILE A 100 8.63 4.12 -7.57
CA ILE A 100 8.59 5.12 -8.65
C ILE A 100 9.81 6.04 -8.55
N LEU A 101 10.19 6.44 -7.34
CA LEU A 101 11.39 7.25 -7.10
C LEU A 101 12.67 6.51 -7.52
N ASP A 102 12.73 5.21 -7.27
CA ASP A 102 13.85 4.37 -7.68
C ASP A 102 13.95 4.29 -9.22
N LEU A 103 12.81 4.12 -9.93
CA LEU A 103 12.77 4.15 -11.40
C LEU A 103 13.24 5.51 -11.96
N ILE A 104 12.82 6.62 -11.38
CA ILE A 104 13.24 7.96 -11.77
C ILE A 104 14.76 8.12 -11.55
N THR A 105 15.25 7.69 -10.37
CA THR A 105 16.67 7.75 -10.04
C THR A 105 17.52 6.91 -11.00
N GLU A 106 17.03 5.73 -11.40
CA GLU A 106 17.68 4.87 -12.37
C GLU A 106 17.68 5.50 -13.75
N TYR A 107 16.54 6.05 -14.19
CA TYR A 107 16.42 6.76 -15.47
C TYR A 107 17.42 7.90 -15.61
N GLU A 108 17.64 8.70 -14.56
CA GLU A 108 18.61 9.81 -14.56
C GLU A 108 20.07 9.36 -14.70
N ARG A 109 20.38 8.08 -14.37
CA ARG A 109 21.73 7.51 -14.42
C ARG A 109 22.06 6.82 -15.75
N VAL A 110 21.03 6.42 -16.50
CA VAL A 110 21.17 5.64 -17.74
C VAL A 110 21.34 6.59 -18.95
N PRO A 111 22.20 6.27 -19.93
CA PRO A 111 22.29 7.04 -21.19
C PRO A 111 20.92 7.14 -21.89
N GLY A 112 20.52 8.37 -22.28
CA GLY A 112 19.18 8.65 -22.76
C GLY A 112 18.79 7.98 -24.08
N ASP A 113 19.76 7.46 -24.82
CA ASP A 113 19.58 6.76 -26.11
C ASP A 113 19.57 5.22 -25.98
N SER A 114 19.63 4.70 -24.74
CA SER A 114 19.64 3.26 -24.50
C SER A 114 18.22 2.65 -24.54
N PRO A 115 18.07 1.39 -24.99
CA PRO A 115 16.79 0.67 -24.91
C PRO A 115 16.24 0.59 -23.47
N HIS A 116 17.14 0.55 -22.49
CA HIS A 116 16.78 0.52 -21.07
C HIS A 116 16.15 1.85 -20.62
N SER A 117 16.68 2.98 -21.08
CA SER A 117 16.10 4.30 -20.82
C SER A 117 14.67 4.40 -21.33
N ALA A 118 14.38 3.87 -22.53
CA ALA A 118 13.04 3.85 -23.08
C ALA A 118 12.07 3.03 -22.21
N THR A 119 12.50 1.86 -21.74
CA THR A 119 11.70 1.01 -20.85
C THR A 119 11.39 1.69 -19.52
N LEU A 120 12.39 2.37 -18.92
CA LEU A 120 12.20 3.12 -17.68
C LEU A 120 11.22 4.29 -17.88
N LEU A 121 11.33 5.00 -19.01
CA LEU A 121 10.45 6.11 -19.36
C LEU A 121 8.99 5.65 -19.46
N ASP A 122 8.75 4.51 -20.11
CA ASP A 122 7.41 3.93 -20.22
C ASP A 122 6.87 3.55 -18.83
N GLN A 123 7.66 2.87 -17.99
CA GLN A 123 7.25 2.48 -16.63
C GLN A 123 6.94 3.68 -15.73
N ILE A 124 7.77 4.75 -15.79
CA ILE A 124 7.54 5.99 -15.05
C ILE A 124 6.26 6.67 -15.56
N GLY A 125 6.03 6.66 -16.89
CA GLY A 125 4.84 7.22 -17.51
C GLY A 125 3.57 6.49 -17.09
N GLU A 126 3.55 5.15 -17.14
CA GLU A 126 2.43 4.31 -16.70
C GLU A 126 2.08 4.54 -15.22
N ALA A 127 3.08 4.72 -14.37
CA ALA A 127 2.91 5.01 -12.95
C ALA A 127 2.59 6.50 -12.66
N ASP A 128 2.49 7.36 -13.70
CA ASP A 128 2.35 8.82 -13.56
C ASP A 128 3.42 9.43 -12.63
N GLY A 129 4.65 8.91 -12.76
CA GLY A 129 5.75 9.20 -11.82
C GLY A 129 6.22 10.65 -11.88
N TRP A 130 6.11 11.31 -13.04
CA TRP A 130 6.49 12.73 -13.22
C TRP A 130 5.60 13.69 -12.44
N ASN A 131 4.41 13.25 -12.02
CA ASN A 131 3.43 14.04 -11.29
C ASN A 131 3.44 13.80 -9.77
N LEU A 132 4.43 13.09 -9.20
CA LEU A 132 4.46 12.74 -7.77
C LEU A 132 4.35 13.96 -6.86
N GLU A 133 5.06 15.03 -7.15
CA GLU A 133 5.00 16.27 -6.36
C GLU A 133 3.60 16.91 -6.37
N HIS A 134 2.98 16.97 -7.53
CA HIS A 134 1.62 17.49 -7.65
C HIS A 134 0.61 16.62 -6.92
N ARG A 135 0.75 15.29 -7.03
CA ARG A 135 -0.10 14.31 -6.33
C ARG A 135 0.06 14.40 -4.82
N THR A 136 1.30 14.54 -4.34
CA THR A 136 1.58 14.73 -2.91
C THR A 136 0.88 15.97 -2.37
N LYS A 137 0.99 17.11 -3.04
CA LYS A 137 0.30 18.35 -2.66
C LYS A 137 -1.22 18.19 -2.67
N SER A 138 -1.76 17.54 -3.70
CA SER A 138 -3.20 17.26 -3.81
C SER A 138 -3.71 16.37 -2.68
N LEU A 139 -2.97 15.31 -2.31
CA LEU A 139 -3.33 14.42 -1.20
C LEU A 139 -3.29 15.17 0.14
N ILE A 140 -2.26 15.98 0.39
CA ILE A 140 -2.15 16.79 1.60
C ILE A 140 -3.37 17.70 1.72
N THR A 141 -3.75 18.40 0.66
CA THR A 141 -4.91 19.29 0.65
C THR A 141 -6.22 18.55 0.85
N ASN A 142 -6.46 17.48 0.08
CA ASN A 142 -7.75 16.77 0.08
C ASN A 142 -8.01 16.00 1.37
N LEU A 143 -6.95 15.48 2.01
CA LEU A 143 -7.04 14.73 3.26
C LEU A 143 -6.79 15.62 4.49
N HIS A 144 -6.65 16.94 4.30
CA HIS A 144 -6.33 17.88 5.37
C HIS A 144 -5.14 17.40 6.23
N ALA A 145 -4.11 16.86 5.56
CA ALA A 145 -2.90 16.46 6.22
C ALA A 145 -2.10 17.69 6.69
N PRO A 146 -1.20 17.55 7.68
CA PRO A 146 -0.38 18.65 8.14
C PRO A 146 0.53 19.21 7.05
N GLU A 147 1.04 20.45 7.29
CA GLU A 147 1.95 21.13 6.38
C GLU A 147 3.16 20.26 6.01
N PRO A 148 3.64 20.30 4.75
CA PRO A 148 4.69 19.41 4.23
C PRO A 148 5.99 19.40 5.02
N ASP A 149 6.39 20.57 5.55
CA ASP A 149 7.68 20.77 6.23
C ASP A 149 7.64 20.41 7.72
N ARG A 150 6.48 20.09 8.28
CA ARG A 150 6.39 19.69 9.69
C ARG A 150 7.05 18.33 9.90
N VAL A 151 7.79 18.23 11.00
CA VAL A 151 8.40 16.95 11.43
C VAL A 151 7.35 16.05 12.05
N VAL A 152 7.28 14.80 11.59
CA VAL A 152 6.21 13.83 11.96
C VAL A 152 6.18 13.55 13.46
N GLY A 153 7.32 13.56 14.15
CA GLY A 153 7.42 13.37 15.60
C GLY A 153 6.63 14.40 16.42
N THR A 154 6.33 15.58 15.85
CA THR A 154 5.58 16.66 16.51
C THR A 154 4.07 16.56 16.31
N LEU A 155 3.60 15.60 15.51
CA LEU A 155 2.22 15.46 15.11
C LEU A 155 1.38 14.70 16.16
N SER A 156 0.11 15.05 16.26
CA SER A 156 -0.89 14.25 16.97
C SER A 156 -1.15 12.91 16.26
N GLY A 157 -1.72 11.93 16.97
CA GLY A 157 -2.06 10.63 16.37
C GLY A 157 -2.99 10.73 15.16
N GLY A 158 -3.97 11.64 15.19
CA GLY A 158 -4.87 11.88 14.07
C GLY A 158 -4.18 12.52 12.86
N GLU A 159 -3.20 13.41 13.09
CA GLU A 159 -2.36 13.97 12.02
C GLU A 159 -1.47 12.90 11.41
N LYS A 160 -0.81 12.07 12.22
CA LYS A 160 0.00 10.92 11.75
C LYS A 160 -0.83 9.95 10.89
N ARG A 161 -2.08 9.68 11.28
CA ARG A 161 -3.00 8.85 10.48
C ARG A 161 -3.26 9.43 9.09
N ARG A 162 -3.50 10.73 8.98
CA ARG A 162 -3.70 11.39 7.68
C ARG A 162 -2.45 11.32 6.81
N VAL A 163 -1.26 11.51 7.40
CA VAL A 163 0.02 11.34 6.68
C VAL A 163 0.21 9.91 6.20
N ALA A 164 -0.09 8.91 7.04
CA ALA A 164 -0.01 7.49 6.66
C ALA A 164 -0.99 7.14 5.52
N LEU A 165 -2.19 7.71 5.54
CA LEU A 165 -3.17 7.54 4.46
C LEU A 165 -2.68 8.19 3.16
N CYS A 166 -2.15 9.42 3.21
CA CYS A 166 -1.53 10.06 2.04
C CYS A 166 -0.42 9.18 1.45
N ARG A 167 0.46 8.63 2.32
CA ARG A 167 1.53 7.73 1.92
C ARG A 167 1.01 6.48 1.21
N ALA A 168 -0.01 5.83 1.77
CA ALA A 168 -0.60 4.62 1.19
C ALA A 168 -1.27 4.88 -0.17
N LEU A 169 -1.83 6.08 -0.38
CA LEU A 169 -2.55 6.45 -1.61
C LEU A 169 -1.64 7.01 -2.70
N LEU A 170 -0.42 7.46 -2.38
CA LEU A 170 0.44 8.14 -3.35
C LEU A 170 0.81 7.26 -4.54
N ALA A 171 1.04 5.96 -4.32
CA ALA A 171 1.37 5.01 -5.38
C ALA A 171 0.16 4.60 -6.25
N ARG A 172 -1.04 5.15 -6.01
CA ARG A 172 -2.30 4.76 -6.69
C ARG A 172 -2.53 3.24 -6.63
N PRO A 173 -2.70 2.69 -5.43
CA PRO A 173 -2.85 1.26 -5.30
C PRO A 173 -4.14 0.75 -5.96
N ASP A 174 -4.03 -0.39 -6.66
CA ASP A 174 -5.17 -1.17 -7.15
C ASP A 174 -5.88 -1.90 -6.00
N PHE A 175 -5.12 -2.24 -4.96
CA PHE A 175 -5.59 -2.92 -3.75
C PHE A 175 -5.14 -2.15 -2.51
N LEU A 176 -6.07 -1.45 -1.87
CA LEU A 176 -5.81 -0.67 -0.66
C LEU A 176 -6.24 -1.45 0.59
N ILE A 177 -5.30 -1.64 1.50
CA ILE A 177 -5.51 -2.34 2.78
C ILE A 177 -5.36 -1.32 3.91
N LEU A 178 -6.41 -1.19 4.73
CA LEU A 178 -6.44 -0.27 5.87
C LEU A 178 -6.65 -1.08 7.16
N ASP A 179 -5.70 -1.00 8.08
CA ASP A 179 -5.79 -1.65 9.40
C ASP A 179 -6.10 -0.58 10.46
N GLU A 180 -7.40 -0.31 10.64
CA GLU A 180 -8.04 0.69 11.52
C GLU A 180 -7.72 2.16 11.26
#